data_f1fe58b157b73982bc1b3f1bc418b004
#
_entry.id   f1fe58b157b73982bc1b3f1bc418b004
#
_cell.length_a   1.000
_cell.length_b   1.000
_cell.length_c   1.000
_cell.angle_alpha   90.00
_cell.angle_beta   90.00
_cell.angle_gamma   90.00
#
_symmetry.space_group_name_H-M   'P 1'
#
loop_
_entity.id
_entity.type
_entity.pdbx_description
1 polymer ?
#
loop_
_entity_poly.entity_id
_entity_poly.type
_entity_poly.pdbx_seq_one_letter_code
_entity_poly.pdbx_strand_id
1 'polypeptide(L)'
;MAMSPRNSWRRTAFFSTKRNQFTYFSLQLGEKDWSSKNVLDFGGNIGNMLRDPNCTIDHERYWCLDVVAESIAKAKETFPRSHWIFYDRYCFFFNPQGVELLELPPIEEVFDYIVAYSVFTNTSRSDMLDLVGQLENKLADNGALAFTFIDPHYTSWPGRYHGNNLVWRLEREIYLEGEKGNTLDIDVPRLAGEAKDAKWFVLVNGEDLYLETEETRHYAPAQQRTYHMFYTVDYMRSLFPQATILPPVNDEMQHCCVVRKK
;
A
#
# COMPACT_ATOMS: atom_id res chain seq x y z
N MET A 1 0.31 -33.76 1.46
CA MET A 1 0.72 -32.87 2.54
C MET A 1 -0.44 -31.92 2.80
N ALA A 2 -1.09 -32.00 3.98
CA ALA A 2 -2.14 -31.06 4.33
C ALA A 2 -1.48 -29.70 4.58
N MET A 3 -1.89 -28.68 3.83
CA MET A 3 -1.41 -27.31 4.00
C MET A 3 -1.78 -26.81 5.41
N SER A 4 -0.80 -26.29 6.12
CA SER A 4 -0.99 -25.66 7.43
C SER A 4 -2.07 -24.57 7.33
N PRO A 5 -2.95 -24.41 8.36
CA PRO A 5 -3.96 -23.35 8.41
C PRO A 5 -3.37 -21.93 8.25
N ARG A 6 -2.08 -21.76 8.53
CA ARG A 6 -1.32 -20.50 8.38
C ARG A 6 -1.27 -19.96 6.94
N ASN A 7 -1.56 -20.77 5.92
CA ASN A 7 -1.52 -20.33 4.52
C ASN A 7 -2.88 -19.90 3.95
N SER A 8 -4.01 -20.13 4.65
CA SER A 8 -5.33 -19.82 4.10
C SER A 8 -5.62 -18.32 4.06
N TRP A 9 -5.21 -17.56 5.06
CA TRP A 9 -5.44 -16.11 5.11
C TRP A 9 -4.47 -15.34 4.18
N ARG A 10 -3.24 -15.84 3.97
CA ARG A 10 -2.33 -15.31 2.94
C ARG A 10 -2.98 -15.37 1.56
N ARG A 11 -3.60 -16.51 1.20
CA ARG A 11 -4.33 -16.63 -0.06
C ARG A 11 -5.49 -15.63 -0.16
N THR A 12 -6.22 -15.38 0.94
CA THR A 12 -7.34 -14.43 0.93
C THR A 12 -6.86 -12.97 0.85
N ALA A 13 -5.73 -12.64 1.46
CA ALA A 13 -5.12 -11.31 1.33
C ALA A 13 -4.53 -11.08 -0.07
N PHE A 14 -3.88 -12.09 -0.66
CA PHE A 14 -3.33 -12.03 -2.02
C PHE A 14 -4.38 -11.77 -3.10
N PHE A 15 -5.61 -12.22 -2.89
CA PHE A 15 -6.71 -12.05 -3.82
C PHE A 15 -7.75 -11.03 -3.34
N SER A 16 -7.36 -10.10 -2.46
CA SER A 16 -8.23 -9.00 -2.03
C SER A 16 -8.69 -8.22 -3.25
N THR A 17 -9.97 -8.31 -3.54
CA THR A 17 -10.63 -7.63 -4.66
C THR A 17 -11.12 -6.26 -4.21
N LYS A 18 -10.23 -5.34 -3.87
CA LYS A 18 -10.60 -3.93 -3.80
C LYS A 18 -10.85 -3.44 -5.23
N ARG A 19 -12.11 -3.36 -5.61
CA ARG A 19 -12.56 -3.08 -6.99
C ARG A 19 -12.75 -1.60 -7.28
N ASN A 20 -12.16 -0.70 -6.53
CA ASN A 20 -12.36 0.74 -6.65
C ASN A 20 -11.05 1.55 -6.69
N GLN A 21 -9.93 0.90 -7.02
CA GLN A 21 -8.63 1.57 -7.00
C GLN A 21 -8.49 2.60 -8.14
N PHE A 22 -9.00 2.30 -9.33
CA PHE A 22 -9.06 3.27 -10.40
C PHE A 22 -9.94 4.46 -10.02
N THR A 23 -11.14 4.19 -9.53
CA THR A 23 -12.07 5.23 -9.06
C THR A 23 -11.42 6.12 -8.00
N TYR A 24 -10.71 5.52 -7.04
CA TYR A 24 -9.99 6.27 -6.01
C TYR A 24 -8.97 7.24 -6.63
N PHE A 25 -8.05 6.76 -7.47
CA PHE A 25 -7.01 7.60 -8.05
C PHE A 25 -7.55 8.60 -9.07
N SER A 26 -8.57 8.24 -9.83
CA SER A 26 -9.21 9.16 -10.77
C SER A 26 -9.84 10.36 -10.06
N LEU A 27 -10.42 10.15 -8.88
CA LEU A 27 -10.94 11.24 -8.04
C LEU A 27 -9.80 12.08 -7.44
N GLN A 28 -8.75 11.43 -6.92
CA GLN A 28 -7.61 12.12 -6.31
C GLN A 28 -6.81 12.94 -7.33
N LEU A 29 -6.68 12.46 -8.56
CA LEU A 29 -5.94 13.16 -9.63
C LEU A 29 -6.83 14.13 -10.43
N GLY A 30 -8.16 14.05 -10.24
CA GLY A 30 -9.11 14.92 -10.93
C GLY A 30 -9.29 14.60 -12.42
N GLU A 31 -8.92 13.41 -12.87
CA GLU A 31 -9.06 12.97 -14.25
C GLU A 31 -9.77 11.61 -14.31
N LYS A 32 -10.82 11.52 -15.16
CA LYS A 32 -11.65 10.31 -15.25
C LYS A 32 -11.31 9.42 -16.44
N ASP A 33 -10.75 9.99 -17.49
CA ASP A 33 -10.37 9.26 -18.70
C ASP A 33 -8.87 9.11 -18.80
N TRP A 34 -8.41 7.87 -18.61
CA TRP A 34 -7.00 7.48 -18.70
C TRP A 34 -6.72 6.60 -19.92
N SER A 35 -7.62 6.55 -20.91
CA SER A 35 -7.49 5.68 -22.08
C SER A 35 -6.25 5.96 -22.93
N SER A 36 -5.77 7.21 -22.93
CA SER A 36 -4.55 7.62 -23.63
C SER A 36 -3.29 7.67 -22.77
N LYS A 37 -3.40 7.34 -21.47
CA LYS A 37 -2.31 7.49 -20.49
C LYS A 37 -1.48 6.21 -20.37
N ASN A 38 -0.17 6.35 -20.30
CA ASN A 38 0.72 5.28 -19.85
C ASN A 38 0.67 5.23 -18.32
N VAL A 39 0.28 4.09 -17.77
CA VAL A 39 0.06 3.91 -16.33
C VAL A 39 0.93 2.80 -15.78
N LEU A 40 1.67 3.10 -14.71
CA LEU A 40 2.37 2.10 -13.89
C LEU A 40 1.63 1.91 -12.58
N ASP A 41 1.11 0.70 -12.34
CA ASP A 41 0.52 0.26 -11.07
C ASP A 41 1.58 -0.50 -10.27
N PHE A 42 2.16 0.19 -9.29
CA PHE A 42 3.21 -0.36 -8.43
C PHE A 42 2.58 -1.07 -7.23
N GLY A 43 2.73 -2.40 -7.17
CA GLY A 43 2.04 -3.25 -6.22
C GLY A 43 0.58 -3.55 -6.62
N GLY A 44 0.29 -3.60 -7.93
CA GLY A 44 -1.06 -3.75 -8.47
C GLY A 44 -1.68 -5.14 -8.32
N ASN A 45 -0.97 -6.09 -7.69
CA ASN A 45 -1.43 -7.43 -7.41
C ASN A 45 -1.92 -8.16 -8.69
N ILE A 46 -3.15 -8.64 -8.70
CA ILE A 46 -3.79 -9.33 -9.84
C ILE A 46 -4.48 -8.37 -10.84
N GLY A 47 -4.05 -7.11 -10.89
CA GLY A 47 -4.67 -6.07 -11.72
C GLY A 47 -5.93 -5.48 -11.08
N ASN A 48 -5.86 -5.16 -9.80
CA ASN A 48 -7.00 -4.63 -9.06
C ASN A 48 -7.55 -3.34 -9.67
N MET A 49 -6.67 -2.51 -10.23
CA MET A 49 -7.07 -1.28 -10.92
C MET A 49 -7.87 -1.57 -12.20
N LEU A 50 -7.43 -2.53 -13.04
CA LEU A 50 -8.15 -2.93 -14.25
C LEU A 50 -9.48 -3.63 -13.96
N ARG A 51 -9.67 -4.14 -12.74
CA ARG A 51 -10.93 -4.76 -12.29
C ARG A 51 -11.96 -3.77 -11.79
N ASP A 52 -11.59 -2.51 -11.64
CA ASP A 52 -12.55 -1.45 -11.32
C ASP A 52 -13.52 -1.28 -12.50
N PRO A 53 -14.84 -1.35 -12.29
CA PRO A 53 -15.81 -1.24 -13.37
C PRO A 53 -15.81 0.13 -14.07
N ASN A 54 -15.21 1.14 -13.45
CA ASN A 54 -15.06 2.48 -14.03
C ASN A 54 -13.70 2.67 -14.73
N CYS A 55 -12.84 1.64 -14.76
CA CYS A 55 -11.50 1.74 -15.34
C CYS A 55 -11.56 2.04 -16.83
N THR A 56 -10.88 3.11 -17.25
CA THR A 56 -10.78 3.53 -18.65
C THR A 56 -9.39 3.27 -19.25
N ILE A 57 -8.45 2.73 -18.50
CA ILE A 57 -7.08 2.49 -18.97
C ILE A 57 -7.10 1.47 -20.11
N ASP A 58 -6.47 1.81 -21.26
CA ASP A 58 -6.19 0.82 -22.29
C ASP A 58 -5.19 -0.23 -21.73
N HIS A 59 -5.51 -1.51 -21.91
CA HIS A 59 -4.69 -2.60 -21.41
C HIS A 59 -3.26 -2.57 -21.96
N GLU A 60 -3.03 -2.10 -23.16
CA GLU A 60 -1.70 -1.98 -23.77
C GLU A 60 -0.88 -0.82 -23.19
N ARG A 61 -1.54 0.09 -22.46
CA ARG A 61 -0.94 1.24 -21.76
C ARG A 61 -0.85 1.04 -20.25
N TYR A 62 -1.05 -0.19 -19.78
CA TYR A 62 -0.98 -0.53 -18.36
C TYR A 62 0.20 -1.46 -18.08
N TRP A 63 1.05 -1.02 -17.18
CA TRP A 63 2.16 -1.77 -16.59
C TRP A 63 1.86 -2.04 -15.12
N CYS A 64 2.23 -3.23 -14.66
CA CYS A 64 2.14 -3.57 -13.25
C CYS A 64 3.45 -4.23 -12.80
N LEU A 65 4.00 -3.72 -11.72
CA LEU A 65 5.06 -4.35 -10.95
C LEU A 65 4.49 -4.88 -9.64
N ASP A 66 4.76 -6.13 -9.32
CA ASP A 66 4.37 -6.69 -8.02
C ASP A 66 5.42 -7.71 -7.54
N VAL A 67 5.59 -7.78 -6.22
CA VAL A 67 6.54 -8.69 -5.56
C VAL A 67 5.98 -10.10 -5.37
N VAL A 68 4.74 -10.35 -5.78
CA VAL A 68 4.05 -11.65 -5.66
C VAL A 68 3.99 -12.35 -7.01
N ALA A 69 4.85 -13.33 -7.23
CA ALA A 69 4.97 -14.04 -8.50
C ALA A 69 3.64 -14.70 -8.95
N GLU A 70 2.88 -15.29 -8.02
CA GLU A 70 1.59 -15.91 -8.32
C GLU A 70 0.54 -14.86 -8.76
N SER A 71 0.58 -13.66 -8.17
CA SER A 71 -0.31 -12.56 -8.59
C SER A 71 -0.02 -12.14 -10.02
N ILE A 72 1.25 -11.96 -10.38
CA ILE A 72 1.69 -11.62 -11.74
C ILE A 72 1.29 -12.71 -12.73
N ALA A 73 1.51 -13.99 -12.40
CA ALA A 73 1.09 -15.09 -13.26
C ALA A 73 -0.42 -15.08 -13.54
N LYS A 74 -1.22 -14.91 -12.48
CA LYS A 74 -2.68 -14.83 -12.58
C LYS A 74 -3.18 -13.62 -13.36
N ALA A 75 -2.51 -12.49 -13.19
CA ALA A 75 -2.83 -11.26 -13.90
C ALA A 75 -2.55 -11.38 -15.41
N LYS A 76 -1.43 -11.99 -15.81
CA LYS A 76 -1.09 -12.29 -17.21
C LYS A 76 -2.17 -13.13 -17.90
N GLU A 77 -2.71 -14.14 -17.21
CA GLU A 77 -3.81 -14.97 -17.74
C GLU A 77 -5.10 -14.15 -17.94
N THR A 78 -5.38 -13.23 -16.99
CA THR A 78 -6.62 -12.47 -16.97
C THR A 78 -6.60 -11.28 -17.93
N PHE A 79 -5.46 -10.60 -18.04
CA PHE A 79 -5.26 -9.39 -18.85
C PHE A 79 -4.02 -9.52 -19.74
N PRO A 80 -4.05 -10.38 -20.78
CA PRO A 80 -2.87 -10.75 -21.58
C PRO A 80 -2.30 -9.61 -22.43
N ARG A 81 -3.02 -8.52 -22.64
CA ARG A 81 -2.53 -7.34 -23.38
C ARG A 81 -1.77 -6.34 -22.52
N SER A 82 -1.79 -6.50 -21.20
CA SER A 82 -1.10 -5.61 -20.27
C SER A 82 0.31 -6.12 -19.94
N HIS A 83 1.15 -5.23 -19.42
CA HIS A 83 2.56 -5.51 -19.13
C HIS A 83 2.72 -5.88 -17.65
N TRP A 84 3.09 -7.11 -17.37
CA TRP A 84 3.19 -7.66 -16.02
C TRP A 84 4.62 -8.04 -15.71
N ILE A 85 5.19 -7.46 -14.66
CA ILE A 85 6.58 -7.64 -14.25
C ILE A 85 6.63 -8.15 -12.82
N PHE A 86 7.21 -9.33 -12.62
CA PHE A 86 7.58 -9.79 -11.29
C PHE A 86 8.80 -8.98 -10.82
N TYR A 87 8.67 -8.31 -9.70
CA TYR A 87 9.70 -7.51 -9.08
C TYR A 87 10.19 -8.20 -7.82
N ASP A 88 11.28 -8.95 -7.94
CA ASP A 88 11.81 -9.79 -6.87
C ASP A 88 12.49 -9.00 -5.74
N ARG A 89 11.95 -7.81 -5.40
CA ARG A 89 12.39 -7.03 -4.28
C ARG A 89 11.88 -7.61 -2.98
N TYR A 90 12.76 -7.63 -1.98
CA TYR A 90 12.37 -7.99 -0.62
C TYR A 90 11.17 -7.15 -0.15
N CYS A 91 10.16 -7.84 0.29
CA CYS A 91 9.04 -7.26 1.01
C CYS A 91 8.71 -8.20 2.15
N PHE A 92 8.89 -7.72 3.36
CA PHE A 92 8.75 -8.52 4.56
C PHE A 92 7.51 -9.43 4.55
N PHE A 93 6.36 -8.87 4.14
CA PHE A 93 5.08 -9.55 4.23
C PHE A 93 4.77 -10.43 3.01
N PHE A 94 5.14 -9.95 1.82
CA PHE A 94 4.71 -10.55 0.56
C PHE A 94 5.81 -11.31 -0.18
N ASN A 95 7.08 -10.91 0.00
CA ASN A 95 8.24 -11.55 -0.63
C ASN A 95 9.46 -11.57 0.31
N PRO A 96 9.41 -12.35 1.41
CA PRO A 96 10.49 -12.37 2.41
C PRO A 96 11.78 -13.05 1.91
N GLN A 97 11.79 -13.62 0.72
CA GLN A 97 12.95 -14.23 0.09
C GLN A 97 13.51 -13.36 -1.06
N GLY A 98 12.89 -12.21 -1.31
CA GLY A 98 13.32 -11.29 -2.36
C GLY A 98 14.63 -10.59 -2.07
N VAL A 99 15.16 -9.90 -3.07
CA VAL A 99 16.44 -9.19 -3.02
C VAL A 99 16.25 -7.84 -2.34
N GLU A 100 17.02 -7.59 -1.27
CA GLU A 100 17.03 -6.28 -0.59
C GLU A 100 17.56 -5.19 -1.54
N LEU A 101 16.94 -4.01 -1.46
CA LEU A 101 17.33 -2.81 -2.23
C LEU A 101 17.44 -3.02 -3.75
N LEU A 102 16.72 -4.03 -4.27
CA LEU A 102 16.66 -4.25 -5.72
C LEU A 102 16.14 -3.00 -6.43
N GLU A 103 16.88 -2.50 -7.40
CA GLU A 103 16.44 -1.40 -8.24
C GLU A 103 15.23 -1.78 -9.10
N LEU A 104 14.48 -0.78 -9.57
CA LEU A 104 13.40 -1.02 -10.52
C LEU A 104 13.96 -1.69 -11.78
N PRO A 105 13.23 -2.66 -12.35
CA PRO A 105 13.66 -3.30 -13.59
C PRO A 105 13.77 -2.27 -14.72
N PRO A 106 14.61 -2.53 -15.73
CA PRO A 106 14.74 -1.64 -16.87
C PRO A 106 13.44 -1.60 -17.66
N ILE A 107 12.69 -0.52 -17.50
CA ILE A 107 11.50 -0.18 -18.28
C ILE A 107 11.84 1.07 -19.06
N GLU A 108 11.72 1.00 -20.39
CA GLU A 108 12.07 2.14 -21.26
C GLU A 108 11.00 3.20 -21.26
N GLU A 109 9.74 2.82 -21.00
CA GLU A 109 8.59 3.71 -20.96
C GLU A 109 8.69 4.72 -19.82
N VAL A 110 8.12 5.88 -20.08
CA VAL A 110 7.77 6.90 -19.08
C VAL A 110 6.26 6.94 -18.92
N PHE A 111 5.82 7.31 -17.71
CA PHE A 111 4.43 7.17 -17.32
C PHE A 111 3.79 8.52 -17.03
N ASP A 112 2.58 8.72 -17.56
CA ASP A 112 1.73 9.84 -17.19
C ASP A 112 1.27 9.72 -15.74
N TYR A 113 0.93 8.49 -15.33
CA TYR A 113 0.56 8.17 -13.95
C TYR A 113 1.33 6.96 -13.45
N ILE A 114 1.92 7.12 -12.26
CA ILE A 114 2.41 6.00 -11.46
C ILE A 114 1.55 5.99 -10.20
N VAL A 115 0.98 4.84 -9.88
CA VAL A 115 0.11 4.68 -8.72
C VAL A 115 0.58 3.56 -7.82
N ALA A 116 0.43 3.71 -6.49
CA ALA A 116 0.76 2.69 -5.50
C ALA A 116 -0.29 2.67 -4.39
N TYR A 117 -1.26 1.74 -4.49
CA TYR A 117 -2.33 1.61 -3.52
C TYR A 117 -1.97 0.63 -2.41
N SER A 118 -1.86 1.13 -1.17
CA SER A 118 -1.57 0.32 0.03
C SER A 118 -0.23 -0.45 -0.03
N VAL A 119 0.75 0.08 -0.75
CA VAL A 119 2.11 -0.48 -0.83
C VAL A 119 2.93 0.00 0.35
N PHE A 120 3.06 1.31 0.51
CA PHE A 120 3.90 1.93 1.53
C PHE A 120 3.31 1.86 2.95
N THR A 121 2.14 1.29 3.11
CA THR A 121 1.58 0.86 4.40
C THR A 121 2.19 -0.44 4.93
N ASN A 122 2.95 -1.16 4.09
CA ASN A 122 3.59 -2.44 4.43
C ASN A 122 5.07 -2.46 4.03
N THR A 123 5.66 -1.30 3.82
CA THR A 123 7.05 -1.11 3.38
C THR A 123 7.76 -0.23 4.40
N SER A 124 9.02 -0.51 4.73
CA SER A 124 9.79 0.34 5.64
C SER A 124 9.87 1.78 5.13
N ARG A 125 10.10 2.73 6.04
CA ARG A 125 10.26 4.14 5.67
C ARG A 125 11.41 4.36 4.69
N SER A 126 12.56 3.72 4.94
CA SER A 126 13.73 3.82 4.06
C SER A 126 13.46 3.23 2.68
N ASP A 127 12.76 2.08 2.59
CA ASP A 127 12.39 1.51 1.30
C ASP A 127 11.34 2.35 0.57
N MET A 128 10.41 2.99 1.29
CA MET A 128 9.46 3.93 0.69
C MET A 128 10.19 5.11 0.03
N LEU A 129 11.14 5.73 0.74
CA LEU A 129 11.89 6.87 0.22
C LEU A 129 12.75 6.49 -1.00
N ASP A 130 13.42 5.35 -0.94
CA ASP A 130 14.19 4.80 -2.06
C ASP A 130 13.30 4.55 -3.28
N LEU A 131 12.19 3.83 -3.09
CA LEU A 131 11.27 3.49 -4.18
C LEU A 131 10.58 4.72 -4.78
N VAL A 132 10.15 5.67 -3.97
CA VAL A 132 9.55 6.92 -4.47
C VAL A 132 10.55 7.66 -5.35
N GLY A 133 11.81 7.79 -4.92
CA GLY A 133 12.88 8.42 -5.74
C GLY A 133 13.10 7.71 -7.08
N GLN A 134 13.08 6.38 -7.10
CA GLN A 134 13.21 5.60 -8.33
C GLN A 134 11.98 5.74 -9.25
N LEU A 135 10.77 5.73 -8.69
CA LEU A 135 9.52 5.89 -9.43
C LEU A 135 9.38 7.29 -10.04
N GLU A 136 9.79 8.34 -9.33
CA GLU A 136 9.79 9.72 -9.86
C GLU A 136 10.62 9.84 -11.16
N ASN A 137 11.73 9.11 -11.27
CA ASN A 137 12.56 9.10 -12.48
C ASN A 137 11.87 8.45 -13.69
N LYS A 138 10.77 7.72 -13.47
CA LYS A 138 9.97 7.08 -14.52
C LYS A 138 8.76 7.92 -14.94
N LEU A 139 8.53 9.09 -14.34
CA LEU A 139 7.45 9.97 -14.75
C LEU A 139 7.74 10.66 -16.08
N ALA A 140 6.72 10.73 -16.92
CA ALA A 140 6.71 11.63 -18.08
C ALA A 140 6.69 13.10 -17.61
N ASP A 141 7.00 14.03 -18.50
CA ASP A 141 6.84 15.45 -18.21
C ASP A 141 5.36 15.77 -17.89
N ASN A 142 5.15 16.51 -16.81
CA ASN A 142 3.83 16.73 -16.20
C ASN A 142 3.14 15.47 -15.63
N GLY A 143 3.82 14.34 -15.58
CA GLY A 143 3.31 13.11 -14.97
C GLY A 143 3.13 13.23 -13.45
N ALA A 144 2.38 12.31 -12.88
CA ALA A 144 2.12 12.27 -11.45
C ALA A 144 2.35 10.86 -10.84
N LEU A 145 3.10 10.82 -9.73
CA LEU A 145 3.16 9.68 -8.83
C LEU A 145 2.15 9.90 -7.70
N ALA A 146 1.19 9.01 -7.58
CA ALA A 146 0.17 9.03 -6.54
C ALA A 146 0.23 7.75 -5.69
N PHE A 147 0.48 7.88 -4.40
CA PHE A 147 0.53 6.73 -3.51
C PHE A 147 -0.24 6.96 -2.22
N THR A 148 -0.70 5.86 -1.62
CA THR A 148 -1.51 5.95 -0.41
C THR A 148 -0.70 5.67 0.85
N PHE A 149 -1.10 6.32 1.95
CA PHE A 149 -0.57 6.10 3.29
C PHE A 149 -1.68 6.21 4.35
N ILE A 150 -1.43 5.73 5.57
CA ILE A 150 -2.39 5.75 6.67
C ILE A 150 -1.96 6.82 7.67
N ASP A 151 -2.81 7.84 7.85
CA ASP A 151 -2.69 8.74 8.99
C ASP A 151 -3.36 8.09 10.22
N PRO A 152 -2.61 7.88 11.32
CA PRO A 152 -3.14 7.21 12.51
C PRO A 152 -4.28 7.97 13.17
N HIS A 153 -4.29 9.30 13.05
CA HIS A 153 -5.24 10.19 13.74
C HIS A 153 -6.50 10.49 12.92
N TYR A 154 -6.52 10.09 11.64
CA TYR A 154 -7.69 10.35 10.81
C TYR A 154 -8.87 9.48 11.21
N THR A 155 -10.03 10.12 11.36
CA THR A 155 -11.30 9.47 11.68
C THR A 155 -12.18 9.46 10.43
N SER A 156 -12.17 8.35 9.71
CA SER A 156 -12.76 8.27 8.37
C SER A 156 -14.21 7.80 8.31
N TRP A 157 -14.77 7.28 9.41
CA TRP A 157 -16.02 6.53 9.33
C TRP A 157 -17.02 6.97 10.40
N PRO A 158 -17.68 8.11 10.21
CA PRO A 158 -18.72 8.54 11.14
C PRO A 158 -19.82 7.48 11.22
N GLY A 159 -19.94 6.82 12.38
CA GLY A 159 -21.01 5.88 12.70
C GLY A 159 -20.73 4.38 12.54
N ARG A 160 -19.57 3.95 12.03
CA ARG A 160 -19.21 2.52 11.95
C ARG A 160 -18.17 2.09 12.98
N TYR A 161 -17.22 2.95 13.32
CA TYR A 161 -16.16 2.68 14.29
C TYR A 161 -15.97 3.88 15.20
N HIS A 162 -15.71 3.61 16.47
CA HIS A 162 -15.42 4.65 17.45
C HIS A 162 -13.90 4.81 17.53
N GLY A 163 -13.34 5.79 16.84
CA GLY A 163 -11.93 6.08 16.94
C GLY A 163 -11.26 6.51 15.63
N ASN A 164 -9.96 6.70 15.72
CA ASN A 164 -9.09 7.00 14.58
C ASN A 164 -8.59 5.69 13.89
N ASN A 165 -7.84 5.84 12.82
CA ASN A 165 -7.30 4.72 12.05
C ASN A 165 -6.47 3.73 12.88
N LEU A 166 -5.71 4.21 13.86
CA LEU A 166 -4.93 3.34 14.75
C LEU A 166 -5.84 2.48 15.62
N VAL A 167 -6.80 3.11 16.32
CA VAL A 167 -7.75 2.38 17.17
C VAL A 167 -8.53 1.35 16.36
N TRP A 168 -9.05 1.76 15.19
CA TRP A 168 -9.74 0.84 14.29
C TRP A 168 -8.87 -0.36 13.88
N ARG A 169 -7.57 -0.13 13.59
CA ARG A 169 -6.66 -1.22 13.20
C ARG A 169 -6.43 -2.20 14.35
N LEU A 170 -6.20 -1.71 15.55
CA LEU A 170 -6.01 -2.53 16.75
C LEU A 170 -7.27 -3.37 17.06
N GLU A 171 -8.43 -2.74 17.08
CA GLU A 171 -9.71 -3.44 17.31
C GLU A 171 -10.00 -4.48 16.23
N ARG A 172 -9.64 -4.20 14.97
CA ARG A 172 -9.77 -5.16 13.88
C ARG A 172 -8.89 -6.38 14.06
N GLU A 173 -7.66 -6.22 14.54
CA GLU A 173 -6.78 -7.37 14.82
C GLU A 173 -7.36 -8.26 15.94
N ILE A 174 -7.86 -7.65 17.03
CA ILE A 174 -8.54 -8.38 18.10
C ILE A 174 -9.73 -9.18 17.53
N TYR A 175 -10.56 -8.55 16.72
CA TYR A 175 -11.72 -9.21 16.09
C TYR A 175 -11.29 -10.38 15.20
N LEU A 176 -10.34 -10.17 14.28
CA LEU A 176 -9.90 -11.20 13.33
C LEU A 176 -9.23 -12.40 14.01
N GLU A 177 -8.52 -12.20 15.10
CA GLU A 177 -7.95 -13.31 15.88
C GLU A 177 -9.03 -14.01 16.69
N GLY A 178 -10.03 -13.30 17.24
CA GLY A 178 -11.19 -13.87 17.90
C GLY A 178 -12.00 -14.80 16.98
N GLU A 179 -12.21 -14.44 15.72
CA GLU A 179 -12.84 -15.31 14.70
C GLU A 179 -12.08 -16.62 14.47
N LYS A 180 -10.78 -16.64 14.77
CA LYS A 180 -9.92 -17.84 14.68
C LYS A 180 -9.85 -18.63 15.99
N GLY A 181 -10.56 -18.19 17.03
CA GLY A 181 -10.53 -18.78 18.37
C GLY A 181 -9.29 -18.38 19.20
N ASN A 182 -8.54 -17.36 18.79
CA ASN A 182 -7.43 -16.80 19.53
C ASN A 182 -7.89 -15.61 20.37
N THR A 183 -7.28 -15.43 21.54
CA THR A 183 -7.45 -14.22 22.35
C THR A 183 -6.21 -13.35 22.19
N LEU A 184 -6.41 -12.09 21.81
CA LEU A 184 -5.36 -11.06 21.87
C LEU A 184 -5.70 -10.09 22.99
N ASP A 185 -4.74 -9.92 23.91
CA ASP A 185 -4.83 -8.92 24.99
C ASP A 185 -4.05 -7.66 24.55
N ILE A 186 -4.74 -6.83 23.75
CA ILE A 186 -4.16 -5.59 23.23
C ILE A 186 -4.68 -4.41 24.07
N ASP A 187 -3.75 -3.73 24.73
CA ASP A 187 -4.06 -2.49 25.46
C ASP A 187 -4.20 -1.31 24.47
N VAL A 188 -5.39 -1.22 23.82
CA VAL A 188 -5.69 -0.18 22.84
C VAL A 188 -5.53 1.24 23.39
N PRO A 189 -6.02 1.58 24.61
CA PRO A 189 -5.82 2.90 25.19
C PRO A 189 -4.34 3.26 25.38
N ARG A 190 -3.53 2.33 25.86
CA ARG A 190 -2.09 2.53 26.04
C ARG A 190 -1.40 2.81 24.72
N LEU A 191 -1.59 1.95 23.71
CA LEU A 191 -0.95 2.10 22.39
C LEU A 191 -1.39 3.39 21.70
N ALA A 192 -2.66 3.74 21.79
CA ALA A 192 -3.17 5.01 21.23
C ALA A 192 -2.56 6.23 21.96
N GLY A 193 -2.34 6.13 23.28
CA GLY A 193 -1.66 7.15 24.06
C GLY A 193 -0.19 7.31 23.69
N GLU A 194 0.54 6.21 23.54
CA GLU A 194 1.94 6.21 23.08
C GLU A 194 2.12 6.81 21.68
N ALA A 195 1.18 6.52 20.76
CA ALA A 195 1.22 7.03 19.39
C ALA A 195 0.77 8.49 19.24
N LYS A 196 0.23 9.11 20.30
CA LYS A 196 -0.47 10.42 20.21
C LYS A 196 0.37 11.52 19.58
N ASP A 197 1.64 11.59 19.94
CA ASP A 197 2.55 12.66 19.49
C ASP A 197 3.59 12.15 18.48
N ALA A 198 3.49 10.89 18.09
CA ALA A 198 4.41 10.28 17.13
C ALA A 198 4.15 10.79 15.70
N LYS A 199 5.22 11.13 14.98
CA LYS A 199 5.17 11.58 13.58
C LYS A 199 4.97 10.42 12.61
N TRP A 200 5.56 9.29 12.94
CA TRP A 200 5.42 8.02 12.24
C TRP A 200 5.74 6.87 13.20
N PHE A 201 5.19 5.71 12.92
CA PHE A 201 5.46 4.50 13.69
C PHE A 201 5.10 3.23 12.93
N VAL A 202 5.56 2.11 13.44
CA VAL A 202 5.25 0.77 12.95
C VAL A 202 4.43 0.04 14.00
N LEU A 203 3.31 -0.51 13.58
CA LEU A 203 2.53 -1.46 14.37
C LEU A 203 2.85 -2.88 13.91
N VAL A 204 3.35 -3.70 14.83
CA VAL A 204 3.78 -5.07 14.57
C VAL A 204 2.91 -6.03 15.38
N ASN A 205 2.37 -7.05 14.73
CA ASN A 205 1.47 -8.04 15.33
C ASN A 205 0.20 -7.51 16.01
N GLY A 206 -0.09 -6.21 15.87
CA GLY A 206 -1.16 -5.55 16.58
C GLY A 206 -0.87 -5.23 18.06
N GLU A 207 0.29 -5.61 18.58
CA GLU A 207 0.64 -5.51 20.00
C GLU A 207 1.82 -4.58 20.25
N ASP A 208 2.80 -4.58 19.34
CA ASP A 208 4.04 -3.83 19.48
C ASP A 208 4.01 -2.57 18.65
N LEU A 209 4.26 -1.43 19.27
CA LEU A 209 4.36 -0.12 18.65
C LEU A 209 5.81 0.37 18.71
N TYR A 210 6.42 0.54 17.53
CA TYR A 210 7.77 1.10 17.40
C TYR A 210 7.69 2.54 16.94
N LEU A 211 8.01 3.46 17.84
CA LEU A 211 7.91 4.89 17.63
C LEU A 211 9.22 5.46 17.05
N GLU A 212 9.09 6.26 15.98
CA GLU A 212 10.19 7.06 15.41
C GLU A 212 11.51 6.29 15.24
N THR A 213 11.44 5.00 14.87
CA THR A 213 12.64 4.19 14.65
C THR A 213 13.35 4.62 13.37
N GLU A 214 14.67 4.66 13.37
CA GLU A 214 15.43 5.06 12.20
C GLU A 214 15.33 4.02 11.08
N GLU A 215 15.32 2.74 11.46
CA GLU A 215 15.29 1.62 10.54
C GLU A 215 14.27 0.58 10.97
N THR A 216 13.27 0.33 10.16
CA THR A 216 12.22 -0.64 10.43
C THR A 216 12.37 -1.94 9.64
N ARG A 217 13.36 -2.01 8.75
CA ARG A 217 13.59 -3.15 7.87
C ARG A 217 13.87 -4.44 8.64
N HIS A 218 14.55 -4.33 9.79
CA HIS A 218 14.96 -5.47 10.60
C HIS A 218 14.03 -5.79 11.78
N TYR A 219 12.94 -5.04 11.95
CA TYR A 219 11.99 -5.27 13.06
C TYR A 219 10.98 -6.39 12.78
N ALA A 220 11.20 -7.17 11.77
CA ALA A 220 10.30 -8.24 11.39
C ALA A 220 10.81 -9.60 11.91
N PRO A 221 10.44 -10.08 13.11
CA PRO A 221 10.73 -11.44 13.49
C PRO A 221 9.97 -12.42 12.59
N ALA A 222 10.56 -13.58 12.32
CA ALA A 222 10.05 -14.60 11.40
C ALA A 222 8.62 -15.12 11.70
N GLN A 223 7.99 -14.66 12.77
CA GLN A 223 6.65 -15.06 13.22
C GLN A 223 5.60 -13.94 13.15
N GLN A 224 5.91 -12.82 12.50
CA GLN A 224 4.99 -11.70 12.44
C GLN A 224 3.68 -12.03 11.74
N ARG A 225 2.58 -11.54 12.29
CA ARG A 225 1.24 -11.67 11.72
C ARG A 225 0.85 -10.45 10.92
N THR A 226 1.23 -9.27 11.40
CA THR A 226 0.89 -7.97 10.79
C THR A 226 2.05 -6.99 10.89
N TYR A 227 2.12 -6.09 9.93
CA TYR A 227 3.09 -5.01 9.87
C TYR A 227 2.42 -3.84 9.15
N HIS A 228 2.25 -2.73 9.86
CA HIS A 228 1.61 -1.55 9.31
C HIS A 228 2.41 -0.30 9.64
N MET A 229 2.73 0.46 8.59
CA MET A 229 3.33 1.78 8.72
C MET A 229 2.25 2.85 8.80
N PHE A 230 2.42 3.74 9.76
CA PHE A 230 1.59 4.93 9.94
C PHE A 230 2.45 6.18 9.83
N TYR A 231 1.92 7.19 9.13
CA TYR A 231 2.55 8.47 8.93
C TYR A 231 1.54 9.57 9.15
N THR A 232 1.86 10.58 9.97
CA THR A 232 1.01 11.76 10.06
C THR A 232 1.07 12.57 8.77
N VAL A 233 -0.01 13.29 8.46
CA VAL A 233 -0.07 14.17 7.27
C VAL A 233 1.08 15.19 7.27
N ASP A 234 1.38 15.80 8.44
CA ASP A 234 2.44 16.79 8.53
C ASP A 234 3.84 16.19 8.34
N TYR A 235 4.04 14.98 8.81
CA TYR A 235 5.29 14.28 8.56
C TYR A 235 5.47 13.93 7.07
N MET A 236 4.41 13.44 6.41
CA MET A 236 4.44 13.18 4.97
C MET A 236 4.73 14.46 4.16
N ARG A 237 4.16 15.61 4.56
CA ARG A 237 4.50 16.92 3.96
C ARG A 237 5.97 17.28 4.16
N SER A 238 6.56 16.93 5.29
CA SER A 238 7.98 17.20 5.54
C SER A 238 8.90 16.32 4.71
N LEU A 239 8.51 15.07 4.42
CA LEU A 239 9.25 14.15 3.56
C LEU A 239 9.14 14.54 2.07
N PHE A 240 7.97 15.01 1.66
CA PHE A 240 7.67 15.35 0.26
C PHE A 240 7.12 16.78 0.16
N PRO A 241 7.97 17.82 0.37
CA PRO A 241 7.50 19.21 0.46
C PRO A 241 6.90 19.75 -0.86
N GLN A 242 7.21 19.13 -2.00
CA GLN A 242 6.63 19.45 -3.31
C GLN A 242 5.31 18.70 -3.59
N ALA A 243 4.95 17.74 -2.75
CA ALA A 243 3.75 16.93 -2.95
C ALA A 243 2.48 17.62 -2.46
N THR A 244 1.36 17.24 -3.06
CA THR A 244 0.03 17.55 -2.56
C THR A 244 -0.47 16.36 -1.74
N ILE A 245 -0.81 16.57 -0.48
CA ILE A 245 -1.44 15.55 0.36
C ILE A 245 -2.95 15.76 0.34
N LEU A 246 -3.66 14.75 -0.14
CA LEU A 246 -5.12 14.76 -0.30
C LEU A 246 -5.77 13.84 0.73
N PRO A 247 -6.94 14.22 1.28
CA PRO A 247 -7.67 13.39 2.23
C PRO A 247 -8.24 12.15 1.53
N PRO A 248 -8.63 11.11 2.30
CA PRO A 248 -9.33 9.96 1.76
C PRO A 248 -10.63 10.31 1.04
N VAL A 249 -10.98 9.54 0.01
CA VAL A 249 -12.23 9.65 -0.75
C VAL A 249 -12.94 8.29 -0.78
N ASN A 250 -14.24 8.27 -1.11
CA ASN A 250 -15.04 7.04 -1.28
C ASN A 250 -15.00 6.09 -0.08
N ASP A 251 -15.17 6.62 1.13
CA ASP A 251 -15.14 5.83 2.38
C ASP A 251 -13.83 5.06 2.60
N GLU A 252 -12.76 5.44 1.92
CA GLU A 252 -11.42 4.90 2.16
C GLU A 252 -10.78 5.59 3.40
N MET A 253 -9.82 4.88 4.01
CA MET A 253 -9.11 5.37 5.19
C MET A 253 -7.73 5.96 4.87
N GLN A 254 -7.25 5.76 3.65
CA GLN A 254 -5.90 6.13 3.25
C GLN A 254 -5.89 7.50 2.57
N HIS A 255 -4.97 8.34 3.01
CA HIS A 255 -4.61 9.58 2.32
C HIS A 255 -3.87 9.30 1.03
N CYS A 256 -3.87 10.25 0.12
CA CYS A 256 -3.08 10.22 -1.11
C CYS A 256 -1.98 11.28 -1.08
N CYS A 257 -0.74 10.85 -1.30
CA CYS A 257 0.39 11.73 -1.58
C CYS A 257 0.59 11.79 -3.09
N VAL A 258 0.54 12.99 -3.67
CA VAL A 258 0.70 13.19 -5.12
C VAL A 258 1.93 14.04 -5.38
N VAL A 259 2.93 13.44 -5.99
CA VAL A 259 4.15 14.11 -6.47
C VAL A 259 4.04 14.31 -7.97
N ARG A 260 4.29 15.53 -8.46
CA ARG A 260 4.26 15.84 -9.90
C ARG A 260 5.63 16.18 -10.41
N LYS A 261 6.00 15.62 -11.56
CA LYS A 261 7.16 16.03 -12.32
C LYS A 261 6.87 17.39 -12.96
N LYS A 262 7.81 18.32 -12.80
CA LYS A 262 7.73 19.66 -13.43
C LYS A 262 8.24 19.61 -14.86
#